data_0a2e3f9a738d187d8383ab39f0e48926
#
_entry.id   0a2e3f9a738d187d8383ab39f0e48926
#
_cell.length_a   1.000
_cell.length_b   1.000
_cell.length_c   1.000
_cell.angle_alpha   90.00
_cell.angle_beta   90.00
_cell.angle_gamma   90.00
#
_symmetry.space_group_name_H-M   'P 1'
#
loop_
_entity.id
_entity.type
_entity.pdbx_description
1 polymer ?
#
loop_
_entity_poly.entity_id
_entity_poly.type
_entity_poly.pdbx_seq_one_letter_code
_entity_poly.pdbx_strand_id
1 'polypeptide(L)'
;MIVLETHIWVWWVDNNARQTQKHQDWIQQYQSQGLGVSIIYCWEVAKLVDLGRLTLSLAVDEWLAAALADPGVQQLELTIPIIIHSTKLTGFHRHPTDQIIVATAKIHGCPVLTADAKILAYPEVQTLK
;
A
#
# COMPACT_ATOMS: atom_id res chain seq x y z
N MET A 1 10.91 2.86 7.65
CA MET A 1 9.66 2.24 7.13
C MET A 1 9.38 2.73 5.72
N ILE A 2 8.86 1.86 4.88
CA ILE A 2 8.22 2.26 3.63
C ILE A 2 6.75 1.89 3.68
N VAL A 3 5.92 2.66 2.98
CA VAL A 3 4.50 2.34 2.81
C VAL A 3 4.36 1.58 1.50
N LEU A 4 3.76 0.39 1.54
CA LEU A 4 3.47 -0.38 0.34
C LEU A 4 2.14 0.08 -0.24
N GLU A 5 2.10 0.32 -1.53
CA GLU A 5 0.81 0.52 -2.21
C GLU A 5 0.11 -0.84 -2.33
N THR A 6 -1.22 -0.84 -2.43
CA THR A 6 -2.05 -2.04 -2.34
C THR A 6 -1.60 -3.17 -3.28
N HIS A 7 -1.36 -2.85 -4.55
CA HIS A 7 -0.97 -3.86 -5.54
C HIS A 7 0.44 -4.40 -5.28
N ILE A 8 1.38 -3.56 -4.85
CA ILE A 8 2.71 -4.00 -4.44
C ILE A 8 2.61 -5.00 -3.30
N TRP A 9 1.79 -4.71 -2.30
CA TRP A 9 1.56 -5.60 -1.16
C TRP A 9 1.00 -6.95 -1.61
N VAL A 10 -0.04 -6.95 -2.43
CA VAL A 10 -0.66 -8.17 -2.96
C VAL A 10 0.34 -8.98 -3.78
N TRP A 11 1.08 -8.34 -4.68
CA TRP A 11 2.06 -9.02 -5.51
C TRP A 11 3.16 -9.68 -4.68
N TRP A 12 3.61 -8.98 -3.65
CA TRP A 12 4.63 -9.52 -2.75
C TRP A 12 4.13 -10.74 -1.98
N VAL A 13 2.97 -10.63 -1.37
CA VAL A 13 2.39 -11.72 -0.56
C VAL A 13 2.15 -12.96 -1.42
N ASP A 14 1.61 -12.77 -2.62
CA ASP A 14 1.25 -13.87 -3.52
C ASP A 14 2.36 -14.25 -4.51
N ASN A 15 3.54 -13.66 -4.36
CA ASN A 15 4.67 -13.91 -5.26
C ASN A 15 4.26 -13.78 -6.74
N ASN A 16 3.53 -12.73 -7.06
CA ASN A 16 2.98 -12.49 -8.39
C ASN A 16 4.08 -12.10 -9.37
N ALA A 17 3.97 -12.54 -10.62
CA ALA A 17 4.94 -12.26 -11.68
C ALA A 17 5.04 -10.77 -12.05
N ARG A 18 4.05 -9.96 -11.69
CA ARG A 18 4.09 -8.50 -11.90
C ARG A 18 5.06 -7.81 -10.95
N GLN A 19 5.43 -8.44 -9.84
CA GLN A 19 6.44 -7.92 -8.93
C GLN A 19 7.80 -7.94 -9.62
N THR A 20 8.45 -6.77 -9.70
CA THR A 20 9.78 -6.68 -10.30
C THR A 20 10.86 -7.04 -9.29
N GLN A 21 12.08 -7.28 -9.78
CA GLN A 21 13.24 -7.50 -8.89
C GLN A 21 13.49 -6.27 -8.03
N LYS A 22 13.31 -5.06 -8.56
CA LYS A 22 13.45 -3.82 -7.77
C LYS A 22 12.44 -3.75 -6.63
N HIS A 23 11.20 -4.16 -6.85
CA HIS A 23 10.20 -4.23 -5.77
C HIS A 23 10.66 -5.16 -4.66
N GLN A 24 11.14 -6.34 -5.02
CA GLN A 24 11.66 -7.32 -4.05
C GLN A 24 12.85 -6.77 -3.28
N ASP A 25 13.76 -6.10 -3.97
CA ASP A 25 14.96 -5.52 -3.35
C ASP A 25 14.59 -4.42 -2.35
N TRP A 26 13.63 -3.54 -2.68
CA TRP A 26 13.16 -2.52 -1.76
C TRP A 26 12.50 -3.13 -0.53
N ILE A 27 11.63 -4.12 -0.73
CA ILE A 27 10.96 -4.80 0.38
C ILE A 27 11.98 -5.47 1.30
N GLN A 28 12.94 -6.19 0.73
CA GLN A 28 14.00 -6.84 1.50
C GLN A 28 14.81 -5.82 2.32
N GLN A 29 15.15 -4.69 1.71
CA GLN A 29 15.92 -3.64 2.36
C GLN A 29 15.19 -3.05 3.56
N TYR A 30 13.87 -2.85 3.45
CA TYR A 30 13.07 -2.20 4.49
C TYR A 30 12.39 -3.16 5.46
N GLN A 31 12.46 -4.46 5.23
CA GLN A 31 11.70 -5.44 6.02
C GLN A 31 12.03 -5.36 7.52
N SER A 32 13.27 -5.08 7.88
CA SER A 32 13.66 -4.90 9.28
C SER A 32 13.25 -3.54 9.86
N GLN A 33 12.97 -2.56 9.01
CA GLN A 33 12.57 -1.20 9.41
C GLN A 33 11.06 -1.00 9.42
N GLY A 34 10.32 -1.89 8.78
CA GLY A 34 8.87 -1.87 8.71
C GLY A 34 8.32 -1.67 7.31
N LEU A 35 7.38 -2.53 6.97
CA LEU A 35 6.58 -2.45 5.75
C LEU A 35 5.18 -1.97 6.15
N GLY A 36 4.90 -0.70 5.92
CA GLY A 36 3.64 -0.08 6.33
C GLY A 36 2.50 -0.48 5.40
N VAL A 37 1.44 -1.02 5.97
CA VAL A 37 0.21 -1.42 5.28
C VAL A 37 -0.97 -0.75 5.96
N SER A 38 -1.65 0.15 5.27
CA SER A 38 -2.81 0.84 5.82
C SER A 38 -4.00 -0.12 5.94
N ILE A 39 -4.78 0.04 7.01
CA ILE A 39 -6.03 -0.72 7.18
C ILE A 39 -6.98 -0.55 5.99
N ILE A 40 -6.94 0.60 5.29
CA ILE A 40 -7.77 0.84 4.12
C ILE A 40 -7.44 -0.12 2.96
N TYR A 41 -6.22 -0.66 2.91
CA TYR A 41 -5.86 -1.62 1.86
C TYR A 41 -6.62 -2.93 2.04
N CYS A 42 -6.91 -3.31 3.28
CA CYS A 42 -7.71 -4.49 3.56
C CYS A 42 -9.11 -4.36 2.95
N TRP A 43 -9.70 -3.16 3.09
CA TRP A 43 -10.98 -2.86 2.45
C TRP A 43 -10.87 -2.89 0.93
N GLU A 44 -9.83 -2.28 0.37
CA GLU A 44 -9.62 -2.25 -1.08
C GLU A 44 -9.43 -3.66 -1.65
N VAL A 45 -8.62 -4.49 -0.99
CA VAL A 45 -8.41 -5.88 -1.41
C VAL A 45 -9.72 -6.65 -1.40
N ALA A 46 -10.49 -6.56 -0.31
CA ALA A 46 -11.78 -7.23 -0.19
C ALA A 46 -12.75 -6.77 -1.29
N LYS A 47 -12.76 -5.48 -1.57
CA LYS A 47 -13.61 -4.88 -2.61
C LYS A 47 -13.23 -5.37 -4.01
N LEU A 48 -11.94 -5.40 -4.32
CA LEU A 48 -11.45 -5.86 -5.62
C LEU A 48 -11.74 -7.35 -5.84
N VAL A 49 -11.63 -8.16 -4.80
CA VAL A 49 -12.00 -9.59 -4.86
C VAL A 49 -13.50 -9.73 -5.11
N ASP A 50 -14.32 -8.98 -4.37
CA ASP A 50 -15.78 -9.00 -4.53
C ASP A 50 -16.21 -8.60 -5.94
N LEU A 51 -15.52 -7.64 -6.55
CA LEU A 51 -15.80 -7.19 -7.92
C LEU A 51 -15.21 -8.10 -9.01
N GLY A 52 -14.54 -9.18 -8.64
CA GLY A 52 -13.90 -10.08 -9.60
C GLY A 52 -12.67 -9.51 -10.29
N ARG A 53 -12.08 -8.43 -9.75
CA ARG A 53 -10.92 -7.75 -10.33
C ARG A 53 -9.59 -8.20 -9.73
N LEU A 54 -9.63 -9.00 -8.70
CA LEU A 54 -8.45 -9.52 -8.02
C LEU A 54 -8.70 -10.96 -7.60
N THR A 55 -7.74 -11.83 -7.90
CA THR A 55 -7.74 -13.23 -7.45
C THR A 55 -6.58 -13.42 -6.48
N LEU A 56 -6.89 -13.94 -5.29
CA LEU A 56 -5.90 -14.20 -4.27
C LEU A 56 -5.60 -15.71 -4.17
N SER A 57 -4.46 -16.03 -3.56
CA SER A 57 -4.06 -17.43 -3.31
C SER A 57 -4.92 -18.14 -2.25
N LEU A 58 -5.67 -17.40 -1.44
CA LEU A 58 -6.54 -17.89 -0.38
C LEU A 58 -7.86 -17.13 -0.40
N ALA A 59 -8.85 -17.62 0.35
CA ALA A 59 -10.05 -16.85 0.65
C ALA A 59 -9.65 -15.51 1.32
N VAL A 60 -10.42 -14.45 1.08
CA VAL A 60 -10.00 -13.08 1.42
C VAL A 60 -9.71 -12.89 2.91
N ASP A 61 -10.52 -13.47 3.78
CA ASP A 61 -10.32 -13.38 5.23
C ASP A 61 -9.05 -14.11 5.68
N GLU A 62 -8.81 -15.30 5.15
CA GLU A 62 -7.60 -16.06 5.41
C GLU A 62 -6.36 -15.36 4.84
N TRP A 63 -6.49 -14.79 3.65
CA TRP A 63 -5.40 -14.07 3.00
C TRP A 63 -4.99 -12.85 3.82
N LEU A 64 -5.96 -12.04 4.26
CA LEU A 64 -5.69 -10.85 5.06
C LEU A 64 -5.03 -11.21 6.39
N ALA A 65 -5.52 -12.25 7.07
CA ALA A 65 -4.93 -12.70 8.33
C ALA A 65 -3.46 -13.13 8.13
N ALA A 66 -3.18 -13.91 7.09
CA ALA A 66 -1.83 -14.37 6.81
C ALA A 66 -0.90 -13.23 6.38
N ALA A 67 -1.38 -12.33 5.53
CA ALA A 67 -0.59 -11.22 5.01
C ALA A 67 -0.20 -10.22 6.11
N LEU A 68 -1.09 -9.98 7.08
CA LEU A 68 -0.83 -9.06 8.19
C LEU A 68 0.00 -9.71 9.30
N ALA A 69 0.16 -11.02 9.29
CA ALA A 69 0.94 -11.73 10.30
C ALA A 69 2.44 -11.73 10.03
N ASP A 70 2.89 -11.30 8.84
CA ASP A 70 4.32 -11.23 8.53
C ASP A 70 5.01 -10.30 9.53
N PRO A 71 6.13 -10.73 10.18
CA PRO A 71 6.79 -9.93 11.20
C PRO A 71 7.29 -8.57 10.73
N GLY A 72 7.56 -8.40 9.43
CA GLY A 72 7.99 -7.12 8.85
C GLY A 72 6.84 -6.16 8.58
N VAL A 73 5.61 -6.63 8.56
CA VAL A 73 4.43 -5.81 8.24
C VAL A 73 3.97 -5.04 9.48
N GLN A 74 3.78 -3.74 9.31
CA GLN A 74 3.18 -2.87 10.32
C GLN A 74 1.83 -2.38 9.79
N GLN A 75 0.76 -2.79 10.45
CA GLN A 75 -0.58 -2.31 10.13
C GLN A 75 -0.71 -0.86 10.60
N LEU A 76 -1.03 0.03 9.67
CA LEU A 76 -1.17 1.46 9.95
C LEU A 76 -2.66 1.81 10.10
N GLU A 77 -2.98 2.45 11.23
CA GLU A 77 -4.34 2.90 11.52
C GLU A 77 -4.74 4.04 10.58
N LEU A 78 -6.02 4.12 10.26
CA LEU A 78 -6.61 5.24 9.55
C LEU A 78 -6.99 6.32 10.58
N THR A 79 -6.03 7.20 10.87
CA THR A 79 -6.19 8.24 11.89
C THR A 79 -6.94 9.46 11.35
N ILE A 80 -7.46 10.29 12.26
CA ILE A 80 -8.11 11.55 11.87
C ILE A 80 -7.17 12.47 11.10
N PRO A 81 -5.90 12.69 11.51
CA PRO A 81 -4.97 13.48 10.70
C PRO A 81 -4.78 12.96 9.28
N ILE A 82 -4.69 11.64 9.10
CA ILE A 82 -4.56 11.03 7.76
C ILE A 82 -5.83 11.31 6.94
N ILE A 83 -7.01 11.12 7.52
CA ILE A 83 -8.28 11.35 6.84
C ILE A 83 -8.35 12.80 6.37
N ILE A 84 -8.09 13.75 7.26
CA ILE A 84 -8.13 15.19 6.92
C ILE A 84 -7.10 15.51 5.85
N HIS A 85 -5.87 15.03 5.99
CA HIS A 85 -4.80 15.31 5.04
C HIS A 85 -5.14 14.77 3.64
N SER A 86 -5.78 13.60 3.57
CA SER A 86 -6.16 12.99 2.30
C SER A 86 -7.11 13.85 1.47
N THR A 87 -7.91 14.69 2.11
CA THR A 87 -8.85 15.59 1.43
C THR A 87 -8.22 16.89 0.96
N LYS A 88 -6.97 17.16 1.37
CA LYS A 88 -6.28 18.43 1.12
C LYS A 88 -5.10 18.30 0.17
N LEU A 89 -4.97 17.16 -0.53
CA LEU A 89 -3.89 16.94 -1.49
C LEU A 89 -4.13 17.80 -2.74
N THR A 90 -3.26 18.76 -2.96
CA THR A 90 -3.36 19.69 -4.08
C THR A 90 -2.81 19.05 -5.34
N GLY A 91 -3.61 19.06 -6.42
CA GLY A 91 -3.16 18.57 -7.72
C GLY A 91 -3.09 17.04 -7.86
N PHE A 92 -3.62 16.30 -6.88
CA PHE A 92 -3.70 14.85 -6.94
C PHE A 92 -5.09 14.41 -7.41
N HIS A 93 -5.16 13.25 -8.10
CA HIS A 93 -6.45 12.71 -8.57
C HIS A 93 -7.34 12.27 -7.40
N ARG A 94 -8.63 12.09 -7.70
CA ARG A 94 -9.65 11.91 -6.64
C ARG A 94 -9.93 10.46 -6.26
N HIS A 95 -9.07 9.52 -6.57
CA HIS A 95 -9.26 8.13 -6.15
C HIS A 95 -9.03 8.04 -4.64
N PRO A 96 -10.05 7.66 -3.84
CA PRO A 96 -9.97 7.78 -2.37
C PRO A 96 -8.85 6.97 -1.74
N THR A 97 -8.65 5.73 -2.21
CA THR A 97 -7.60 4.86 -1.63
C THR A 97 -6.22 5.45 -1.90
N ASP A 98 -5.97 5.95 -3.11
CA ASP A 98 -4.68 6.56 -3.45
C ASP A 98 -4.43 7.83 -2.65
N GLN A 99 -5.47 8.64 -2.41
CA GLN A 99 -5.37 9.82 -1.55
C GLN A 99 -4.98 9.44 -0.12
N ILE A 100 -5.55 8.38 0.41
CA ILE A 100 -5.24 7.88 1.76
C ILE A 100 -3.81 7.32 1.82
N ILE A 101 -3.37 6.59 0.79
CA ILE A 101 -1.99 6.08 0.72
C ILE A 101 -0.99 7.23 0.78
N VAL A 102 -1.18 8.25 -0.05
CA VAL A 102 -0.29 9.41 -0.09
C VAL A 102 -0.30 10.15 1.24
N ALA A 103 -1.48 10.40 1.81
CA ALA A 103 -1.60 11.06 3.10
C ALA A 103 -0.93 10.26 4.21
N THR A 104 -1.09 8.95 4.22
CA THR A 104 -0.45 8.06 5.20
C THR A 104 1.06 8.17 5.13
N ALA A 105 1.63 8.10 3.94
CA ALA A 105 3.07 8.23 3.75
C ALA A 105 3.58 9.58 4.21
N LYS A 106 2.88 10.66 3.89
CA LYS A 106 3.25 12.02 4.29
C LYS A 106 3.21 12.19 5.82
N ILE A 107 2.17 11.72 6.46
CA ILE A 107 2.03 11.82 7.93
C ILE A 107 3.13 11.02 8.64
N HIS A 108 3.46 9.85 8.13
CA HIS A 108 4.54 9.02 8.71
C HIS A 108 5.94 9.43 8.25
N GLY A 109 6.07 10.36 7.30
CA GLY A 109 7.36 10.78 6.78
C GLY A 109 8.12 9.69 6.04
N CYS A 110 7.41 8.82 5.33
CA CYS A 110 7.95 7.63 4.66
C CYS A 110 7.69 7.68 3.16
N PRO A 111 8.56 7.05 2.34
CA PRO A 111 8.27 6.89 0.92
C PRO A 111 7.21 5.82 0.68
N VAL A 112 6.56 5.91 -0.48
CA VAL A 112 5.61 4.90 -0.98
C VAL A 112 6.32 4.07 -2.05
N LEU A 113 6.27 2.75 -1.90
CA LEU A 113 6.65 1.83 -2.97
C LEU A 113 5.42 1.54 -3.81
N THR A 114 5.46 1.90 -5.09
CA THR A 114 4.32 1.81 -6.00
C THR A 114 4.76 1.60 -7.44
N ALA A 115 3.88 1.01 -8.23
CA ALA A 115 3.98 0.95 -9.69
C ALA A 115 2.94 1.86 -10.35
N ASP A 116 2.11 2.54 -9.59
CA ASP A 116 1.05 3.39 -10.10
C ASP A 116 1.60 4.70 -10.64
N ALA A 117 1.34 4.97 -11.93
CA ALA A 117 1.88 6.15 -12.61
C ALA A 117 1.42 7.46 -12.00
N LYS A 118 0.19 7.54 -11.47
CA LYS A 118 -0.35 8.77 -10.88
C LYS A 118 0.31 9.09 -9.57
N ILE A 119 0.61 8.09 -8.75
CA ILE A 119 1.33 8.30 -7.49
C ILE A 119 2.79 8.65 -7.78
N LEU A 120 3.43 7.93 -8.71
CA LEU A 120 4.81 8.21 -9.11
C LEU A 120 5.00 9.62 -9.66
N ALA A 121 3.99 10.15 -10.33
CA ALA A 121 4.04 11.50 -10.91
C ALA A 121 3.74 12.61 -9.89
N TYR A 122 3.23 12.27 -8.71
CA TYR A 122 2.84 13.29 -7.72
C TYR A 122 4.06 13.78 -6.94
N PRO A 123 4.42 15.10 -7.06
CA PRO A 123 5.67 15.59 -6.48
C PRO A 123 5.63 15.79 -4.97
N GLU A 124 4.45 15.77 -4.36
CA GLU A 124 4.28 16.06 -2.93
C GLU A 124 4.52 14.85 -2.02
N VAL A 125 4.86 13.70 -2.60
CA VAL A 125 5.18 12.48 -1.84
C VAL A 125 6.44 11.83 -2.41
N GLN A 126 7.28 11.31 -1.52
CA GLN A 126 8.46 10.55 -1.94
C GLN A 126 8.03 9.16 -2.38
N THR A 127 8.50 8.72 -3.55
CA THR A 127 8.14 7.42 -4.11
C THR A 127 9.37 6.59 -4.43
N LEU A 128 9.18 5.27 -4.37
CA LEU A 128 10.13 4.25 -4.85
C LEU A 128 9.39 3.39 -5.89
N LYS A 129 10.10 2.94 -6.89
CA LYS A 129 9.53 2.04 -7.88
C LYS A 129 10.40 0.84 -8.20
#